data_06b12ebc2e1108482b9bf07cec077044
#
_entry.id   06b12ebc2e1108482b9bf07cec077044
#
_cell.length_a   1.000
_cell.length_b   1.000
_cell.length_c   1.000
_cell.angle_alpha   90.00
_cell.angle_beta   90.00
_cell.angle_gamma   90.00
#
_symmetry.space_group_name_H-M   'P 1'
#
loop_
_entity.id
_entity.type
_entity.pdbx_description
1 polymer ?
#
loop_
_entity_poly.entity_id
_entity_poly.type
_entity_poly.pdbx_seq_one_letter_code
_entity_poly.pdbx_strand_id
1 'polypeptide(L)'
;MKHFLLVFLISGCIPALAQPWLHRDNSPELDSLSFFFFGDVMQHEPQISGAWNAETADYDYLPCFQYITPYWQKADYVIANLETTLSDRGYSGYPQFCAPWQLARDLKACGVDILTTNNNHSCDKGHRGIAKTIYYLDSLQFPHTGTFTDTTAWITRSPLYIRQGKFKIALISYTYGTNGIPVTHGQVVSMIDTFHMARQIEKALLDTVTNIIAVMHWGEEYFTAPNATQKKLSSWLHERGADIVIGSHPHVIQPISYIQHEQDTLGVTVFSLGNFVSNQSKQYTNGGLGVHLTLYRQNGKTRYRMQTLSNYVYRPQEDGKRRYYVIPEPEAHRILASQDS
;
A
#
# COMPACT_ATOMS: atom_id res chain seq x y z
N MET A 1 -41.79 -40.68 -35.18
CA MET A 1 -40.86 -39.63 -35.64
C MET A 1 -40.50 -38.77 -34.42
N LYS A 2 -39.30 -38.98 -33.84
CA LYS A 2 -38.81 -38.21 -32.72
C LYS A 2 -37.85 -37.16 -33.26
N HIS A 3 -38.18 -35.89 -33.06
CA HIS A 3 -37.32 -34.77 -33.45
C HIS A 3 -36.29 -34.55 -32.33
N PHE A 4 -35.01 -34.78 -32.61
CA PHE A 4 -33.90 -34.39 -31.77
C PHE A 4 -33.58 -32.93 -32.06
N LEU A 5 -33.75 -32.07 -31.06
CA LEU A 5 -33.31 -30.69 -31.08
C LEU A 5 -31.83 -30.63 -30.66
N LEU A 6 -30.94 -30.38 -31.61
CA LEU A 6 -29.50 -30.22 -31.35
C LEU A 6 -29.25 -28.78 -30.87
N VAL A 7 -29.01 -28.62 -29.58
CA VAL A 7 -28.59 -27.32 -28.98
C VAL A 7 -27.08 -27.18 -29.18
N PHE A 8 -26.68 -26.31 -30.11
CA PHE A 8 -25.29 -25.89 -30.24
C PHE A 8 -24.95 -24.93 -29.08
N LEU A 9 -24.22 -25.40 -28.08
CA LEU A 9 -23.52 -24.55 -27.11
C LEU A 9 -22.33 -23.91 -27.83
N ILE A 10 -22.49 -22.66 -28.28
CA ILE A 10 -21.36 -21.85 -28.69
C ILE A 10 -20.62 -21.43 -27.42
N SER A 11 -19.60 -22.20 -27.06
CA SER A 11 -18.60 -21.78 -26.06
C SER A 11 -17.77 -20.64 -26.63
N GLY A 12 -18.26 -19.42 -26.46
CA GLY A 12 -17.47 -18.23 -26.72
C GLY A 12 -16.30 -18.15 -25.72
N CYS A 13 -15.12 -18.61 -26.12
CA CYS A 13 -13.88 -18.24 -25.45
C CYS A 13 -13.74 -16.73 -25.57
N ILE A 14 -14.14 -16.01 -24.51
CA ILE A 14 -13.68 -14.63 -24.31
C ILE A 14 -12.16 -14.76 -24.04
N PRO A 15 -11.30 -14.19 -24.90
CA PRO A 15 -9.87 -14.21 -24.60
C PRO A 15 -9.71 -13.53 -23.24
N ALA A 16 -9.21 -14.25 -22.24
CA ALA A 16 -8.80 -13.69 -20.98
C ALA A 16 -7.75 -12.64 -21.33
N LEU A 17 -8.09 -11.36 -21.20
CA LEU A 17 -7.14 -10.27 -21.29
C LEU A 17 -6.09 -10.54 -20.23
N ALA A 18 -4.92 -10.96 -20.68
CA ALA A 18 -3.81 -11.26 -19.79
C ALA A 18 -3.52 -10.02 -18.95
N GLN A 19 -3.63 -10.15 -17.64
CA GLN A 19 -3.32 -9.05 -16.74
C GLN A 19 -1.84 -8.69 -16.88
N PRO A 20 -1.49 -7.40 -16.96
CA PRO A 20 -0.11 -7.01 -17.01
C PRO A 20 0.56 -7.34 -15.68
N TRP A 21 1.54 -8.21 -15.71
CA TRP A 21 2.42 -8.45 -14.57
C TRP A 21 3.44 -7.32 -14.47
N LEU A 22 3.68 -6.82 -13.29
CA LEU A 22 4.82 -5.94 -13.05
C LEU A 22 6.09 -6.79 -13.10
N HIS A 23 6.97 -6.47 -14.03
CA HIS A 23 8.26 -7.15 -14.20
C HIS A 23 9.38 -6.17 -13.86
N ARG A 24 10.31 -6.62 -13.02
CA ARG A 24 11.64 -6.06 -12.91
C ARG A 24 12.62 -7.15 -13.30
N ASP A 25 13.45 -6.85 -14.27
CA ASP A 25 14.54 -7.68 -14.77
C ASP A 25 14.25 -9.17 -15.05
N ASN A 26 14.77 -9.67 -16.17
CA ASN A 26 14.56 -11.03 -16.68
C ASN A 26 15.55 -12.05 -16.10
N SER A 27 16.10 -11.84 -14.90
CA SER A 27 16.98 -12.84 -14.27
C SER A 27 16.19 -14.10 -13.91
N PRO A 28 16.35 -15.22 -14.63
CA PRO A 28 15.52 -16.42 -14.42
C PRO A 28 15.81 -17.16 -13.11
N GLU A 29 16.84 -16.77 -12.35
CA GLU A 29 17.38 -17.52 -11.20
C GLU A 29 17.36 -16.79 -9.86
N LEU A 30 16.56 -15.71 -9.71
CA LEU A 30 16.43 -15.09 -8.40
C LEU A 30 15.77 -16.06 -7.41
N ASP A 31 16.57 -16.53 -6.44
CA ASP A 31 16.12 -17.39 -5.34
C ASP A 31 15.49 -16.59 -4.18
N SER A 32 15.47 -15.26 -4.27
CA SER A 32 14.84 -14.37 -3.31
C SER A 32 14.16 -13.19 -3.98
N LEU A 33 13.13 -12.65 -3.33
CA LEU A 33 12.40 -11.45 -3.72
C LEU A 33 12.09 -10.67 -2.46
N SER A 34 12.46 -9.39 -2.43
CA SER A 34 12.34 -8.56 -1.25
C SER A 34 11.34 -7.41 -1.45
N PHE A 35 10.60 -7.13 -0.39
CA PHE A 35 9.63 -6.03 -0.31
C PHE A 35 9.95 -5.14 0.87
N PHE A 36 9.75 -3.84 0.72
CA PHE A 36 9.72 -2.92 1.84
C PHE A 36 8.33 -2.28 1.92
N PHE A 37 7.66 -2.46 3.05
CA PHE A 37 6.36 -1.85 3.33
C PHE A 37 6.53 -0.74 4.37
N PHE A 38 5.83 0.36 4.16
CA PHE A 38 5.67 1.38 5.18
C PHE A 38 4.22 1.86 5.22
N GLY A 39 3.85 2.51 6.34
CA GLY A 39 2.47 2.84 6.68
C GLY A 39 1.91 4.05 5.95
N ASP A 40 1.10 4.82 6.66
CA ASP A 40 0.24 5.83 6.10
C ASP A 40 1.01 7.07 5.64
N VAL A 41 0.93 7.38 4.35
CA VAL A 41 1.43 8.61 3.73
C VAL A 41 0.29 9.63 3.72
N MET A 42 0.26 10.46 4.74
CA MET A 42 -0.76 11.49 4.90
C MET A 42 -0.24 12.88 4.53
N GLN A 43 -1.14 13.80 4.17
CA GLN A 43 -0.79 15.18 3.87
C GLN A 43 -1.73 16.17 4.57
N HIS A 44 -1.31 16.61 5.76
CA HIS A 44 -1.95 17.71 6.46
C HIS A 44 -1.52 19.06 5.87
N GLU A 45 -2.30 20.10 6.09
CA GLU A 45 -2.04 21.43 5.53
C GLU A 45 -0.63 21.99 5.83
N PRO A 46 -0.07 21.84 7.05
CA PRO A 46 1.32 22.25 7.31
C PRO A 46 2.38 21.46 6.51
N GLN A 47 2.10 20.19 6.16
CA GLN A 47 3.00 19.39 5.31
C GLN A 47 2.97 19.92 3.87
N ILE A 48 1.78 20.24 3.34
CA ILE A 48 1.61 20.82 2.01
C ILE A 48 2.33 22.18 1.94
N SER A 49 2.11 23.04 2.94
CA SER A 49 2.78 24.35 3.02
C SER A 49 4.29 24.22 3.15
N GLY A 50 4.76 23.23 3.93
CA GLY A 50 6.18 22.95 4.11
C GLY A 50 6.88 22.46 2.84
N ALA A 51 6.16 21.74 1.96
CA ALA A 51 6.69 21.23 0.70
C ALA A 51 6.73 22.29 -0.41
N TRP A 52 6.07 23.44 -0.23
CA TRP A 52 6.11 24.50 -1.26
C TRP A 52 7.49 25.13 -1.39
N ASN A 53 8.07 25.05 -2.57
CA ASN A 53 9.32 25.72 -2.94
C ASN A 53 9.01 26.98 -3.76
N ALA A 54 9.30 28.15 -3.18
CA ALA A 54 9.00 29.45 -3.83
C ALA A 54 9.95 29.77 -4.99
N GLU A 55 11.15 29.21 -5.01
CA GLU A 55 12.14 29.44 -6.06
C GLU A 55 11.73 28.77 -7.37
N THR A 56 11.21 27.55 -7.26
CA THR A 56 10.75 26.76 -8.41
C THR A 56 9.26 26.93 -8.71
N ALA A 57 8.52 27.60 -7.81
CA ALA A 57 7.05 27.69 -7.82
C ALA A 57 6.37 26.31 -7.94
N ASP A 58 6.91 25.29 -7.26
CA ASP A 58 6.44 23.91 -7.27
C ASP A 58 6.50 23.28 -5.88
N TYR A 59 5.86 22.12 -5.69
CA TYR A 59 5.98 21.33 -4.48
C TYR A 59 7.14 20.36 -4.60
N ASP A 60 7.97 20.31 -3.55
CA ASP A 60 9.14 19.45 -3.44
C ASP A 60 9.07 18.64 -2.14
N TYR A 61 8.81 17.34 -2.28
CA TYR A 61 8.76 16.39 -1.17
C TYR A 61 10.04 15.56 -1.03
N LEU A 62 11.02 15.68 -1.94
CA LEU A 62 12.26 14.92 -1.89
C LEU A 62 13.02 15.10 -0.57
N PRO A 63 13.15 16.31 -0.01
CA PRO A 63 13.82 16.48 1.29
C PRO A 63 13.14 15.70 2.43
N CYS A 64 11.81 15.53 2.38
CA CYS A 64 11.08 14.79 3.39
C CYS A 64 11.56 13.34 3.52
N PHE A 65 12.00 12.73 2.44
CA PHE A 65 12.35 11.32 2.36
C PHE A 65 13.87 11.04 2.32
N GLN A 66 14.71 12.08 2.32
CA GLN A 66 16.15 11.95 2.09
C GLN A 66 16.88 11.01 3.05
N TYR A 67 16.46 10.95 4.31
CA TYR A 67 17.10 10.13 5.32
C TYR A 67 16.66 8.66 5.29
N ILE A 68 15.42 8.41 4.90
CA ILE A 68 14.83 7.06 4.89
C ILE A 68 15.07 6.32 3.58
N THR A 69 15.18 7.03 2.45
CA THR A 69 15.36 6.47 1.10
C THR A 69 16.48 5.43 1.02
N PRO A 70 17.68 5.61 1.59
CA PRO A 70 18.75 4.62 1.52
C PRO A 70 18.43 3.26 2.15
N TYR A 71 17.45 3.22 3.05
CA TYR A 71 17.06 1.99 3.76
C TYR A 71 16.15 1.11 2.93
N TRP A 72 15.24 1.68 2.16
CA TRP A 72 14.32 0.91 1.33
C TRP A 72 14.82 0.61 -0.07
N GLN A 73 15.79 1.36 -0.61
CA GLN A 73 16.39 1.12 -1.93
C GLN A 73 17.06 -0.26 -2.05
N LYS A 74 17.26 -0.95 -0.96
CA LYS A 74 17.79 -2.32 -0.92
C LYS A 74 16.72 -3.38 -1.22
N ALA A 75 15.44 -3.00 -1.21
CA ALA A 75 14.34 -3.89 -1.56
C ALA A 75 14.08 -3.89 -3.06
N ASP A 76 13.58 -5.03 -3.58
CA ASP A 76 13.18 -5.14 -4.98
C ASP A 76 11.91 -4.34 -5.26
N TYR A 77 10.98 -4.28 -4.29
CA TYR A 77 9.75 -3.50 -4.37
C TYR A 77 9.46 -2.76 -3.07
N VAL A 78 9.14 -1.48 -3.19
CA VAL A 78 8.74 -0.61 -2.07
C VAL A 78 7.26 -0.27 -2.22
N ILE A 79 6.47 -0.56 -1.18
CA ILE A 79 5.01 -0.46 -1.20
C ILE A 79 4.54 0.44 -0.06
N ALA A 80 3.65 1.39 -0.36
CA ALA A 80 3.10 2.33 0.61
C ALA A 80 1.58 2.51 0.49
N ASN A 81 0.93 2.91 1.59
CA ASN A 81 -0.45 3.36 1.59
C ASN A 81 -0.51 4.88 1.35
N LEU A 82 -1.06 5.31 0.22
CA LEU A 82 -1.32 6.71 -0.09
C LEU A 82 -2.65 7.14 0.54
N GLU A 83 -2.60 7.73 1.73
CA GLU A 83 -3.79 8.10 2.50
C GLU A 83 -4.18 9.56 2.29
N THR A 84 -4.35 9.91 1.04
CA THR A 84 -4.82 11.22 0.55
C THR A 84 -5.25 11.10 -0.91
N THR A 85 -6.14 11.96 -1.36
CA THR A 85 -6.38 12.15 -2.79
C THR A 85 -5.30 13.06 -3.38
N LEU A 86 -5.07 12.97 -4.69
CA LEU A 86 -4.12 13.82 -5.43
C LEU A 86 -4.86 14.81 -6.34
N SER A 87 -4.30 16.02 -6.48
CA SER A 87 -4.84 17.05 -7.37
C SER A 87 -3.75 18.00 -7.86
N ASP A 88 -4.11 18.85 -8.82
CA ASP A 88 -3.33 19.99 -9.30
C ASP A 88 -3.70 21.30 -8.60
N ARG A 89 -4.76 21.29 -7.78
CA ARG A 89 -5.29 22.46 -7.08
C ARG A 89 -6.31 22.09 -6.02
N GLY A 90 -6.66 23.04 -5.13
CA GLY A 90 -7.68 22.84 -4.11
C GLY A 90 -7.19 21.87 -3.02
N TYR A 91 -5.92 22.01 -2.66
CA TYR A 91 -5.29 21.21 -1.64
C TYR A 91 -5.91 21.45 -0.26
N SER A 92 -5.92 20.42 0.57
CA SER A 92 -6.43 20.50 1.94
C SER A 92 -5.87 19.39 2.81
N GLY A 93 -5.75 19.68 4.09
CA GLY A 93 -5.50 18.69 5.13
C GLY A 93 -6.80 18.12 5.69
N TYR A 94 -6.74 17.70 6.98
CA TYR A 94 -7.88 17.17 7.71
C TYR A 94 -9.07 18.16 7.69
N PRO A 95 -10.34 17.70 7.59
CA PRO A 95 -10.76 16.29 7.58
C PRO A 95 -10.82 15.64 6.19
N GLN A 96 -10.63 16.38 5.11
CA GLN A 96 -10.70 15.86 3.74
C GLN A 96 -9.39 16.16 3.01
N PHE A 97 -8.53 15.15 2.97
CA PHE A 97 -7.18 15.27 2.41
C PHE A 97 -7.15 15.38 0.89
N CYS A 98 -6.35 16.32 0.42
CA CYS A 98 -6.06 16.49 -1.00
C CYS A 98 -4.66 17.07 -1.15
N ALA A 99 -3.73 16.24 -1.59
CA ALA A 99 -2.34 16.61 -1.77
C ALA A 99 -2.03 17.10 -3.18
N PRO A 100 -0.98 17.91 -3.36
CA PRO A 100 -0.33 18.11 -4.64
C PRO A 100 0.11 16.78 -5.26
N TRP A 101 -0.15 16.59 -6.55
CA TRP A 101 0.24 15.36 -7.26
C TRP A 101 1.76 15.12 -7.25
N GLN A 102 2.55 16.17 -7.03
CA GLN A 102 4.00 16.10 -6.87
C GLN A 102 4.43 15.18 -5.74
N LEU A 103 3.59 14.98 -4.71
CA LEU A 103 3.84 13.98 -3.68
C LEU A 103 4.08 12.59 -4.31
N ALA A 104 3.23 12.16 -5.24
CA ALA A 104 3.39 10.89 -5.92
C ALA A 104 4.63 10.87 -6.84
N ARG A 105 4.90 11.99 -7.56
CA ARG A 105 6.11 12.14 -8.35
C ARG A 105 7.36 11.89 -7.50
N ASP A 106 7.44 12.53 -6.35
CA ASP A 106 8.62 12.49 -5.50
C ASP A 106 8.75 11.18 -4.73
N LEU A 107 7.64 10.55 -4.31
CA LEU A 107 7.66 9.18 -3.79
C LEU A 107 8.24 8.20 -4.82
N LYS A 108 7.80 8.29 -6.08
CA LYS A 108 8.35 7.47 -7.17
C LYS A 108 9.83 7.74 -7.40
N ALA A 109 10.24 9.01 -7.42
CA ALA A 109 11.64 9.41 -7.58
C ALA A 109 12.53 8.90 -6.43
N CYS A 110 11.99 8.79 -5.21
CA CYS A 110 12.66 8.19 -4.06
C CYS A 110 12.70 6.66 -4.10
N GLY A 111 12.04 6.01 -5.09
CA GLY A 111 12.08 4.57 -5.28
C GLY A 111 10.90 3.81 -4.66
N VAL A 112 9.78 4.47 -4.40
CA VAL A 112 8.52 3.77 -4.11
C VAL A 112 7.98 3.20 -5.42
N ASP A 113 7.59 1.92 -5.42
CA ASP A 113 7.24 1.18 -6.62
C ASP A 113 5.74 0.96 -6.78
N ILE A 114 5.01 0.81 -5.67
CA ILE A 114 3.59 0.50 -5.69
C ILE A 114 2.88 1.30 -4.60
N LEU A 115 1.73 1.88 -4.94
CA LEU A 115 0.85 2.53 -3.98
C LEU A 115 -0.47 1.76 -3.81
N THR A 116 -0.89 1.55 -2.57
CA THR A 116 -2.28 1.22 -2.27
C THR A 116 -3.05 2.52 -2.07
N THR A 117 -4.24 2.63 -2.65
CA THR A 117 -5.02 3.87 -2.69
C THR A 117 -6.39 3.73 -2.03
N ASN A 118 -6.73 2.53 -1.56
CA ASN A 118 -7.97 2.23 -0.87
C ASN A 118 -7.81 2.36 0.64
N ASN A 119 -8.28 3.45 1.16
CA ASN A 119 -8.30 3.80 2.57
C ASN A 119 -9.54 4.65 2.87
N ASN A 120 -9.75 5.04 4.12
CA ASN A 120 -10.90 5.85 4.49
C ASN A 120 -10.89 7.26 3.87
N HIS A 121 -9.75 7.73 3.36
CA HIS A 121 -9.58 9.01 2.67
C HIS A 121 -9.60 8.92 1.14
N SER A 122 -9.85 7.74 0.58
CA SER A 122 -9.93 7.54 -0.89
C SER A 122 -10.97 8.44 -1.57
N CYS A 123 -12.06 8.77 -0.85
CA CYS A 123 -13.19 9.52 -1.36
C CYS A 123 -13.22 10.99 -0.93
N ASP A 124 -12.20 11.54 -0.31
CA ASP A 124 -12.22 12.88 0.31
C ASP A 124 -12.60 14.03 -0.64
N LYS A 125 -12.34 13.89 -1.92
CA LYS A 125 -12.81 14.84 -2.96
C LYS A 125 -13.86 14.21 -3.88
N GLY A 126 -14.62 13.22 -3.35
CA GLY A 126 -15.65 12.50 -4.09
C GLY A 126 -15.09 11.82 -5.35
N HIS A 127 -15.95 11.58 -6.34
CA HIS A 127 -15.55 10.93 -7.59
C HIS A 127 -14.40 11.64 -8.31
N ARG A 128 -14.28 12.97 -8.21
CA ARG A 128 -13.20 13.74 -8.84
C ARG A 128 -11.86 13.48 -8.15
N GLY A 129 -11.86 13.28 -6.83
CA GLY A 129 -10.66 12.93 -6.08
C GLY A 129 -10.11 11.57 -6.52
N ILE A 130 -10.96 10.55 -6.59
CA ILE A 130 -10.57 9.21 -7.09
C ILE A 130 -10.04 9.32 -8.52
N ALA A 131 -10.80 9.97 -9.43
CA ALA A 131 -10.42 10.09 -10.83
C ALA A 131 -9.07 10.82 -11.02
N LYS A 132 -8.84 11.92 -10.30
CA LYS A 132 -7.58 12.67 -10.38
C LYS A 132 -6.41 11.87 -9.79
N THR A 133 -6.62 11.18 -8.66
CA THR A 133 -5.59 10.32 -8.07
C THR A 133 -5.14 9.26 -9.07
N ILE A 134 -6.08 8.52 -9.66
CA ILE A 134 -5.79 7.51 -10.70
C ILE A 134 -5.10 8.16 -11.91
N TYR A 135 -5.61 9.29 -12.40
CA TYR A 135 -5.04 10.00 -13.54
C TYR A 135 -3.56 10.37 -13.32
N TYR A 136 -3.20 10.93 -12.14
CA TYR A 136 -1.82 11.29 -11.87
C TYR A 136 -0.92 10.07 -11.70
N LEU A 137 -1.40 9.02 -11.04
CA LEU A 137 -0.64 7.78 -10.90
C LEU A 137 -0.42 7.10 -12.25
N ASP A 138 -1.44 7.01 -13.10
CA ASP A 138 -1.32 6.46 -14.46
C ASP A 138 -0.39 7.34 -15.33
N SER A 139 -0.49 8.67 -15.25
CA SER A 139 0.39 9.61 -15.98
C SER A 139 1.85 9.49 -15.57
N LEU A 140 2.11 9.22 -14.31
CA LEU A 140 3.44 8.94 -13.79
C LEU A 140 3.88 7.51 -14.09
N GLN A 141 3.04 6.66 -14.68
CA GLN A 141 3.28 5.22 -14.78
C GLN A 141 3.63 4.62 -13.41
N PHE A 142 2.90 5.02 -12.36
CA PHE A 142 3.11 4.58 -11.01
C PHE A 142 2.15 3.44 -10.69
N PRO A 143 2.62 2.20 -10.55
CA PRO A 143 1.79 1.05 -10.23
C PRO A 143 0.97 1.29 -8.95
N HIS A 144 -0.34 1.04 -9.03
CA HIS A 144 -1.22 1.25 -7.89
C HIS A 144 -2.40 0.28 -7.91
N THR A 145 -3.02 0.07 -6.76
CA THR A 145 -4.20 -0.78 -6.59
C THR A 145 -5.08 -0.27 -5.46
N GLY A 146 -6.33 -0.72 -5.44
CA GLY A 146 -7.29 -0.41 -4.38
C GLY A 146 -8.41 0.52 -4.81
N THR A 147 -8.16 1.49 -5.71
CA THR A 147 -9.18 2.33 -6.34
C THR A 147 -9.13 2.20 -7.86
N PHE A 148 -10.30 2.22 -8.51
CA PHE A 148 -10.43 1.96 -9.95
C PHE A 148 -11.48 2.89 -10.57
N THR A 149 -11.29 3.21 -11.85
CA THR A 149 -12.21 4.05 -12.63
C THR A 149 -13.60 3.45 -12.80
N ASP A 150 -13.65 2.11 -12.87
CA ASP A 150 -14.88 1.35 -13.08
C ASP A 150 -14.69 -0.13 -12.70
N THR A 151 -15.77 -0.89 -12.76
CA THR A 151 -15.77 -2.33 -12.44
C THR A 151 -14.90 -3.14 -13.41
N THR A 152 -14.79 -2.75 -14.67
CA THR A 152 -13.94 -3.45 -15.64
C THR A 152 -12.47 -3.29 -15.27
N ALA A 153 -12.04 -2.07 -14.94
CA ALA A 153 -10.69 -1.79 -14.45
C ALA A 153 -10.41 -2.58 -13.17
N TRP A 154 -11.37 -2.65 -12.24
CA TRP A 154 -11.21 -3.46 -11.03
C TRP A 154 -11.00 -4.95 -11.33
N ILE A 155 -11.87 -5.56 -12.15
CA ILE A 155 -11.77 -6.98 -12.50
C ILE A 155 -10.46 -7.30 -13.23
N THR A 156 -10.00 -6.40 -14.10
CA THR A 156 -8.81 -6.63 -14.94
C THR A 156 -7.50 -6.26 -14.25
N ARG A 157 -7.50 -5.33 -13.30
CA ARG A 157 -6.28 -4.82 -12.63
C ARG A 157 -6.14 -5.30 -11.18
N SER A 158 -7.09 -6.07 -10.64
CA SER A 158 -7.03 -6.62 -9.29
C SER A 158 -7.26 -8.15 -9.31
N PRO A 159 -6.42 -8.94 -8.60
CA PRO A 159 -5.19 -8.56 -7.88
C PRO A 159 -4.16 -7.86 -8.76
N LEU A 160 -3.28 -7.02 -8.13
CA LEU A 160 -2.09 -6.53 -8.81
C LEU A 160 -1.04 -7.64 -8.77
N TYR A 161 -0.51 -8.02 -9.93
CA TYR A 161 0.43 -9.12 -10.04
C TYR A 161 1.86 -8.63 -10.22
N ILE A 162 2.79 -9.24 -9.47
CA ILE A 162 4.23 -9.01 -9.57
C ILE A 162 4.88 -10.32 -10.00
N ARG A 163 5.71 -10.26 -11.04
CA ARG A 163 6.50 -11.42 -11.49
C ARG A 163 7.98 -11.05 -11.53
N GLN A 164 8.78 -11.79 -10.78
CA GLN A 164 10.24 -11.65 -10.81
C GLN A 164 10.90 -13.00 -10.51
N GLY A 165 11.75 -13.45 -11.44
CA GLY A 165 12.36 -14.77 -11.35
C GLY A 165 11.32 -15.88 -11.18
N LYS A 166 11.48 -16.68 -10.13
CA LYS A 166 10.57 -17.80 -9.80
C LYS A 166 9.33 -17.35 -9.03
N PHE A 167 9.23 -16.07 -8.65
CA PHE A 167 8.14 -15.54 -7.84
C PHE A 167 7.02 -14.97 -8.71
N LYS A 168 5.80 -15.34 -8.33
CA LYS A 168 4.55 -14.79 -8.86
C LYS A 168 3.72 -14.38 -7.66
N ILE A 169 3.61 -13.09 -7.42
CA ILE A 169 2.94 -12.52 -6.25
C ILE A 169 1.62 -11.89 -6.67
N ALA A 170 0.56 -12.18 -5.93
CA ALA A 170 -0.68 -11.42 -5.99
C ALA A 170 -0.75 -10.46 -4.82
N LEU A 171 -0.85 -9.16 -5.10
CA LEU A 171 -1.10 -8.12 -4.13
C LEU A 171 -2.59 -7.76 -4.18
N ILE A 172 -3.31 -8.01 -3.08
CA ILE A 172 -4.69 -7.60 -2.88
C ILE A 172 -4.75 -6.51 -1.81
N SER A 173 -5.66 -5.55 -1.95
CA SER A 173 -5.77 -4.45 -1.01
C SER A 173 -7.22 -4.08 -0.72
N TYR A 174 -7.56 -3.85 0.56
CA TYR A 174 -8.94 -3.59 1.01
C TYR A 174 -8.99 -2.58 2.15
N THR A 175 -10.07 -1.79 2.18
CA THR A 175 -10.35 -0.82 3.26
C THR A 175 -11.67 -1.10 3.96
N TYR A 176 -11.76 -0.74 5.23
CA TYR A 176 -13.00 -0.86 6.02
C TYR A 176 -14.08 0.15 5.62
N GLY A 177 -13.71 1.24 4.98
CA GLY A 177 -14.65 2.32 4.70
C GLY A 177 -14.04 3.51 3.97
N THR A 178 -14.87 4.54 3.75
CA THR A 178 -14.54 5.79 3.07
C THR A 178 -15.05 7.00 3.86
N ASN A 179 -15.00 6.96 5.19
CA ASN A 179 -15.49 8.01 6.09
C ASN A 179 -16.95 8.42 5.79
N GLY A 180 -17.78 7.46 5.34
CA GLY A 180 -19.19 7.70 4.98
C GLY A 180 -19.40 8.44 3.66
N ILE A 181 -18.34 8.77 2.92
CA ILE A 181 -18.47 9.39 1.60
C ILE A 181 -18.75 8.30 0.56
N PRO A 182 -19.86 8.37 -0.18
CA PRO A 182 -20.24 7.32 -1.10
C PRO A 182 -19.32 7.26 -2.31
N VAL A 183 -19.01 6.04 -2.77
CA VAL A 183 -18.37 5.79 -4.06
C VAL A 183 -19.43 5.93 -5.15
N THR A 184 -19.18 6.77 -6.13
CA THR A 184 -20.16 7.14 -7.17
C THR A 184 -19.57 7.04 -8.58
N HIS A 185 -20.39 7.29 -9.61
CA HIS A 185 -19.96 7.36 -11.02
C HIS A 185 -19.33 6.06 -11.55
N GLY A 186 -19.75 4.90 -11.03
CA GLY A 186 -19.24 3.60 -11.44
C GLY A 186 -17.82 3.26 -10.96
N GLN A 187 -17.18 4.17 -10.24
CA GLN A 187 -15.86 3.92 -9.66
C GLN A 187 -15.90 2.83 -8.59
N VAL A 188 -14.77 2.23 -8.31
CA VAL A 188 -14.64 1.18 -7.31
C VAL A 188 -13.55 1.55 -6.30
N VAL A 189 -13.86 1.42 -5.03
CA VAL A 189 -12.92 1.33 -3.92
C VAL A 189 -13.01 -0.08 -3.36
N SER A 190 -11.90 -0.80 -3.28
CA SER A 190 -11.88 -2.17 -2.78
C SER A 190 -12.18 -2.17 -1.28
N MET A 191 -13.45 -2.42 -0.95
CA MET A 191 -13.94 -2.50 0.43
C MET A 191 -13.72 -3.89 1.01
N ILE A 192 -13.54 -3.99 2.33
CA ILE A 192 -13.52 -5.26 3.05
C ILE A 192 -14.88 -5.93 2.91
N ASP A 193 -14.94 -6.94 2.06
CA ASP A 193 -16.08 -7.80 1.81
C ASP A 193 -15.56 -9.23 1.57
N THR A 194 -15.88 -10.14 2.46
CA THR A 194 -15.33 -11.50 2.43
C THR A 194 -15.70 -12.29 1.18
N PHE A 195 -16.83 -11.97 0.54
CA PHE A 195 -17.21 -12.60 -0.73
C PHE A 195 -16.27 -12.17 -1.86
N HIS A 196 -16.06 -10.87 -2.03
CA HIS A 196 -15.17 -10.34 -3.08
C HIS A 196 -13.70 -10.69 -2.80
N MET A 197 -13.28 -10.62 -1.54
CA MET A 197 -11.94 -11.00 -1.11
C MET A 197 -11.65 -12.47 -1.42
N ALA A 198 -12.58 -13.39 -1.10
CA ALA A 198 -12.45 -14.81 -1.41
C ALA A 198 -12.28 -15.05 -2.91
N ARG A 199 -13.07 -14.39 -3.74
CA ARG A 199 -12.96 -14.51 -5.20
C ARG A 199 -11.62 -14.03 -5.76
N GLN A 200 -11.07 -12.96 -5.21
CA GLN A 200 -9.75 -12.48 -5.64
C GLN A 200 -8.62 -13.41 -5.19
N ILE A 201 -8.71 -13.98 -4.00
CA ILE A 201 -7.77 -15.01 -3.52
C ILE A 201 -7.88 -16.26 -4.39
N GLU A 202 -9.09 -16.75 -4.65
CA GLU A 202 -9.32 -17.89 -5.53
C GLU A 202 -8.76 -17.67 -6.94
N LYS A 203 -8.99 -16.48 -7.53
CA LYS A 203 -8.39 -16.09 -8.81
C LYS A 203 -6.87 -16.16 -8.76
N ALA A 204 -6.23 -15.61 -7.73
CA ALA A 204 -4.78 -15.65 -7.56
C ALA A 204 -4.26 -17.09 -7.48
N LEU A 205 -4.95 -17.96 -6.74
CA LEU A 205 -4.60 -19.39 -6.63
C LEU A 205 -4.75 -20.11 -7.99
N LEU A 206 -5.80 -19.83 -8.74
CA LEU A 206 -6.00 -20.36 -10.10
C LEU A 206 -4.92 -19.87 -11.07
N ASP A 207 -4.46 -18.63 -10.92
CA ASP A 207 -3.35 -18.05 -11.69
C ASP A 207 -1.98 -18.60 -11.24
N THR A 208 -1.96 -19.56 -10.32
CA THR A 208 -0.76 -20.27 -9.83
C THR A 208 0.31 -19.33 -9.28
N VAL A 209 -0.09 -18.35 -8.47
CA VAL A 209 0.86 -17.48 -7.76
C VAL A 209 1.66 -18.26 -6.73
N THR A 210 2.84 -17.79 -6.42
CA THR A 210 3.68 -18.40 -5.37
C THR A 210 3.29 -17.91 -3.98
N ASN A 211 2.81 -16.66 -3.90
CA ASN A 211 2.39 -16.04 -2.65
C ASN A 211 1.31 -14.99 -2.87
N ILE A 212 0.47 -14.81 -1.85
CA ILE A 212 -0.55 -13.76 -1.78
C ILE A 212 -0.22 -12.82 -0.62
N ILE A 213 -0.11 -11.53 -0.94
CA ILE A 213 0.08 -10.45 0.04
C ILE A 213 -1.21 -9.65 0.12
N ALA A 214 -1.81 -9.55 1.29
CA ALA A 214 -2.99 -8.74 1.55
C ALA A 214 -2.61 -7.45 2.29
N VAL A 215 -2.90 -6.28 1.70
CA VAL A 215 -2.74 -4.99 2.35
C VAL A 215 -4.10 -4.52 2.86
N MET A 216 -4.20 -4.27 4.16
CA MET A 216 -5.46 -4.03 4.85
C MET A 216 -5.46 -2.66 5.52
N HIS A 217 -6.42 -1.82 5.18
CA HIS A 217 -6.68 -0.56 5.88
C HIS A 217 -7.87 -0.76 6.82
N TRP A 218 -7.59 -1.00 8.12
CA TRP A 218 -8.55 -1.55 9.08
C TRP A 218 -8.26 -1.17 10.53
N GLY A 219 -9.18 -1.54 11.42
CA GLY A 219 -9.02 -1.37 12.87
C GLY A 219 -9.63 -0.07 13.37
N GLU A 220 -9.12 0.41 14.49
CA GLU A 220 -9.56 1.64 15.15
C GLU A 220 -8.37 2.56 15.35
N GLU A 221 -8.57 3.85 15.07
CA GLU A 221 -7.52 4.86 15.21
C GLU A 221 -7.00 4.94 16.65
N TYR A 222 -5.67 5.02 16.77
CA TYR A 222 -4.92 5.27 18.02
C TYR A 222 -4.90 4.11 19.02
N PHE A 223 -5.48 2.96 18.69
CA PHE A 223 -5.37 1.76 19.52
C PHE A 223 -4.12 0.95 19.16
N THR A 224 -3.25 0.72 20.14
CA THR A 224 -2.00 -0.04 19.96
C THR A 224 -2.20 -1.56 19.93
N ALA A 225 -3.39 -2.04 20.26
CA ALA A 225 -3.76 -3.46 20.18
C ALA A 225 -4.79 -3.68 19.07
N PRO A 226 -4.65 -4.74 18.27
CA PRO A 226 -5.64 -5.06 17.24
C PRO A 226 -6.96 -5.50 17.89
N ASN A 227 -8.08 -5.01 17.33
CA ASN A 227 -9.42 -5.38 17.79
C ASN A 227 -9.81 -6.79 17.32
N ALA A 228 -10.97 -7.29 17.80
CA ALA A 228 -11.47 -8.63 17.47
C ALA A 228 -11.71 -8.82 15.96
N THR A 229 -12.18 -7.77 15.26
CA THR A 229 -12.44 -7.82 13.83
C THR A 229 -11.13 -7.97 13.03
N GLN A 230 -10.08 -7.23 13.37
CA GLN A 230 -8.77 -7.38 12.74
C GLN A 230 -8.23 -8.81 12.93
N LYS A 231 -8.29 -9.35 14.14
CA LYS A 231 -7.82 -10.71 14.46
C LYS A 231 -8.59 -11.76 13.67
N LYS A 232 -9.93 -11.68 13.66
CA LYS A 232 -10.79 -12.61 12.93
C LYS A 232 -10.53 -12.57 11.42
N LEU A 233 -10.39 -11.36 10.85
CA LEU A 233 -10.16 -11.19 9.42
C LEU A 233 -8.74 -11.63 9.02
N SER A 234 -7.74 -11.40 9.87
CA SER A 234 -6.39 -11.91 9.69
C SER A 234 -6.39 -13.45 9.60
N SER A 235 -7.01 -14.13 10.57
CA SER A 235 -7.12 -15.61 10.55
C SER A 235 -7.83 -16.09 9.29
N TRP A 236 -8.96 -15.45 8.93
CA TRP A 236 -9.73 -15.79 7.74
C TRP A 236 -8.91 -15.64 6.44
N LEU A 237 -8.11 -14.57 6.32
CA LEU A 237 -7.23 -14.35 5.16
C LEU A 237 -6.20 -15.48 5.02
N HIS A 238 -5.54 -15.86 6.11
CA HIS A 238 -4.56 -16.95 6.09
C HIS A 238 -5.20 -18.31 5.79
N GLU A 239 -6.38 -18.59 6.36
CA GLU A 239 -7.14 -19.81 6.05
C GLU A 239 -7.52 -19.90 4.58
N ARG A 240 -7.65 -18.77 3.89
CA ARG A 240 -7.96 -18.70 2.46
C ARG A 240 -6.73 -18.71 1.56
N GLY A 241 -5.53 -18.62 2.11
CA GLY A 241 -4.28 -18.75 1.36
C GLY A 241 -3.48 -17.46 1.23
N ALA A 242 -3.83 -16.38 1.96
CA ALA A 242 -2.93 -15.24 2.07
C ALA A 242 -1.73 -15.62 2.96
N ASP A 243 -0.53 -15.42 2.45
CA ASP A 243 0.71 -15.70 3.20
C ASP A 243 1.08 -14.55 4.13
N ILE A 244 0.84 -13.33 3.69
CA ILE A 244 1.30 -12.11 4.35
C ILE A 244 0.15 -11.11 4.40
N VAL A 245 -0.07 -10.54 5.58
CA VAL A 245 -1.07 -9.50 5.82
C VAL A 245 -0.37 -8.27 6.40
N ILE A 246 -0.49 -7.14 5.72
CA ILE A 246 0.10 -5.86 6.10
C ILE A 246 -1.03 -4.86 6.39
N GLY A 247 -1.10 -4.41 7.63
CA GLY A 247 -2.15 -3.50 8.10
C GLY A 247 -1.72 -2.04 8.20
N SER A 248 -2.69 -1.14 8.05
CA SER A 248 -2.60 0.32 8.23
C SER A 248 -3.92 0.86 8.79
N HIS A 249 -4.06 2.16 8.98
CA HIS A 249 -5.20 2.91 9.53
C HIS A 249 -5.10 3.28 11.03
N PRO A 250 -4.69 2.43 11.99
CA PRO A 250 -4.66 2.84 13.40
C PRO A 250 -3.75 4.04 13.68
N HIS A 251 -2.90 4.44 12.74
CA HIS A 251 -1.90 5.52 12.84
C HIS A 251 -0.87 5.32 13.97
N VAL A 252 -0.90 4.17 14.59
CA VAL A 252 0.05 3.70 15.61
C VAL A 252 0.48 2.28 15.25
N ILE A 253 1.69 1.91 15.66
CA ILE A 253 2.20 0.55 15.46
C ILE A 253 1.36 -0.42 16.29
N GLN A 254 0.93 -1.51 15.65
CA GLN A 254 0.30 -2.64 16.32
C GLN A 254 1.19 -3.89 16.20
N PRO A 255 0.98 -4.93 17.04
CA PRO A 255 1.80 -6.13 17.06
C PRO A 255 1.91 -6.85 15.72
N ILE A 256 2.98 -7.63 15.60
CA ILE A 256 3.20 -8.59 14.53
C ILE A 256 2.85 -9.98 15.07
N SER A 257 2.09 -10.74 14.31
CA SER A 257 1.69 -12.11 14.64
C SER A 257 2.16 -13.07 13.55
N TYR A 258 2.66 -14.23 13.99
CA TYR A 258 3.14 -15.29 13.11
C TYR A 258 2.20 -16.50 13.22
N ILE A 259 1.83 -17.08 12.08
CA ILE A 259 1.16 -18.37 12.04
C ILE A 259 2.24 -19.43 11.87
N GLN A 260 2.40 -20.26 12.87
CA GLN A 260 3.39 -21.32 12.90
C GLN A 260 2.72 -22.69 12.82
N HIS A 261 3.34 -23.61 12.09
CA HIS A 261 3.02 -25.03 12.11
C HIS A 261 4.33 -25.78 12.26
N GLU A 262 4.49 -26.48 13.38
CA GLU A 262 5.75 -27.11 13.79
C GLU A 262 6.90 -26.09 13.84
N GLN A 263 7.92 -26.26 12.98
CA GLN A 263 9.07 -25.33 12.88
C GLN A 263 8.93 -24.35 11.70
N ASP A 264 7.80 -24.42 10.95
CA ASP A 264 7.56 -23.60 9.77
C ASP A 264 6.64 -22.43 10.09
N THR A 265 7.05 -21.21 9.73
CA THR A 265 6.15 -20.06 9.72
C THR A 265 5.35 -20.07 8.42
N LEU A 266 4.04 -20.29 8.53
CA LEU A 266 3.11 -20.39 7.39
C LEU A 266 2.53 -19.05 6.97
N GLY A 267 2.51 -18.07 7.88
CA GLY A 267 1.95 -16.76 7.60
C GLY A 267 2.42 -15.70 8.60
N VAL A 268 2.33 -14.44 8.20
CA VAL A 268 2.61 -13.29 9.07
C VAL A 268 1.56 -12.20 8.89
N THR A 269 1.14 -11.61 10.00
CA THR A 269 0.30 -10.42 10.03
C THR A 269 1.01 -9.31 10.79
N VAL A 270 1.23 -8.19 10.13
CA VAL A 270 1.56 -6.91 10.73
C VAL A 270 0.24 -6.15 10.87
N PHE A 271 -0.28 -6.01 12.09
CA PHE A 271 -1.63 -5.45 12.27
C PHE A 271 -1.73 -3.97 11.95
N SER A 272 -0.68 -3.20 12.20
CA SER A 272 -0.56 -1.81 11.74
C SER A 272 0.89 -1.36 11.69
N LEU A 273 1.27 -0.74 10.59
CA LEU A 273 2.57 -0.10 10.42
C LEU A 273 2.63 1.31 11.06
N GLY A 274 1.50 1.89 11.45
CA GLY A 274 1.42 3.27 11.90
C GLY A 274 1.66 4.29 10.80
N ASN A 275 1.98 5.52 11.17
CA ASN A 275 2.22 6.60 10.21
C ASN A 275 3.64 6.52 9.61
N PHE A 276 3.72 6.57 8.29
CA PHE A 276 5.00 6.82 7.64
C PHE A 276 5.33 8.33 7.71
N VAL A 277 4.41 9.16 7.23
CA VAL A 277 4.53 10.62 7.32
C VAL A 277 3.17 11.26 7.60
N SER A 278 3.09 12.08 8.65
CA SER A 278 1.85 12.69 9.11
C SER A 278 2.15 13.93 9.95
N ASN A 279 1.18 14.82 10.13
CA ASN A 279 1.23 15.90 11.12
C ASN A 279 0.42 15.59 12.39
N GLN A 280 -0.03 14.35 12.56
CA GLN A 280 -0.74 13.97 13.78
C GLN A 280 0.16 14.12 15.01
N SER A 281 -0.43 14.53 16.15
CA SER A 281 0.27 14.84 17.40
C SER A 281 -0.19 14.00 18.59
N LYS A 282 -1.13 13.06 18.39
CA LYS A 282 -1.52 12.11 19.43
C LYS A 282 -0.33 11.19 19.78
N GLN A 283 -0.37 10.64 20.97
CA GLN A 283 0.68 9.72 21.42
C GLN A 283 0.88 8.58 20.41
N TYR A 284 2.14 8.29 20.09
CA TYR A 284 2.57 7.24 19.15
C TYR A 284 2.22 7.46 17.67
N THR A 285 1.65 8.62 17.28
CA THR A 285 1.33 8.90 15.87
C THR A 285 2.42 9.64 15.11
N ASN A 286 3.54 9.93 15.76
CA ASN A 286 4.65 10.69 15.19
C ASN A 286 5.70 9.84 14.46
N GLY A 287 5.33 8.62 14.08
CA GLY A 287 6.18 7.69 13.36
C GLY A 287 5.50 6.35 13.13
N GLY A 288 6.23 5.41 12.58
CA GLY A 288 5.72 4.10 12.20
C GLY A 288 6.82 3.06 12.08
N LEU A 289 6.46 1.97 11.45
CA LEU A 289 7.30 0.80 11.23
C LEU A 289 7.44 0.55 9.73
N GLY A 290 8.69 0.53 9.24
CA GLY A 290 9.03 -0.07 7.97
C GLY A 290 9.25 -1.58 8.15
N VAL A 291 8.74 -2.38 7.22
CA VAL A 291 8.93 -3.83 7.20
C VAL A 291 9.67 -4.25 5.96
N HIS A 292 10.88 -4.75 6.11
CA HIS A 292 11.64 -5.40 5.04
C HIS A 292 11.37 -6.90 5.07
N LEU A 293 10.62 -7.37 4.09
CA LEU A 293 10.22 -8.75 3.92
C LEU A 293 10.98 -9.36 2.76
N THR A 294 11.72 -10.45 3.00
CA THR A 294 12.38 -11.22 1.95
C THR A 294 11.73 -12.59 1.83
N LEU A 295 11.16 -12.88 0.66
CA LEU A 295 10.75 -14.21 0.26
C LEU A 295 11.96 -14.92 -0.36
N TYR A 296 12.16 -16.20 -0.02
CA TYR A 296 13.22 -17.01 -0.63
C TYR A 296 12.76 -18.47 -0.81
N ARG A 297 13.32 -19.14 -1.81
CA ARG A 297 12.99 -20.53 -2.11
C ARG A 297 13.96 -21.47 -1.40
N GLN A 298 13.41 -22.41 -0.63
CA GLN A 298 14.18 -23.43 0.04
C GLN A 298 13.44 -24.77 -0.04
N ASN A 299 14.08 -25.80 -0.60
CA ASN A 299 13.50 -27.15 -0.73
C ASN A 299 12.12 -27.15 -1.41
N GLY A 300 11.93 -26.33 -2.46
CA GLY A 300 10.67 -26.22 -3.20
C GLY A 300 9.57 -25.40 -2.52
N LYS A 301 9.78 -24.97 -1.26
CA LYS A 301 8.84 -24.12 -0.51
C LYS A 301 9.30 -22.68 -0.49
N THR A 302 8.35 -21.73 -0.45
CA THR A 302 8.66 -20.33 -0.13
C THR A 302 8.79 -20.18 1.37
N ARG A 303 9.88 -19.52 1.78
CA ARG A 303 10.17 -19.10 3.14
C ARG A 303 10.25 -17.59 3.16
N TYR A 304 10.14 -16.96 4.32
CA TYR A 304 10.32 -15.53 4.45
C TYR A 304 11.13 -15.14 5.68
N ARG A 305 11.85 -14.05 5.53
CA ARG A 305 12.56 -13.35 6.60
C ARG A 305 11.99 -11.95 6.68
N MET A 306 11.77 -11.47 7.87
CA MET A 306 11.28 -10.13 8.11
C MET A 306 12.25 -9.39 9.03
N GLN A 307 12.54 -8.15 8.67
CA GLN A 307 13.26 -7.18 9.48
C GLN A 307 12.41 -5.92 9.59
N THR A 308 12.50 -5.23 10.70
CA THR A 308 11.74 -4.01 10.95
C THR A 308 12.66 -2.82 11.11
N LEU A 309 12.19 -1.65 10.70
CA LEU A 309 12.88 -0.38 10.82
C LEU A 309 11.88 0.65 11.34
N SER A 310 12.05 1.11 12.57
CA SER A 310 11.24 2.21 13.10
C SER A 310 11.61 3.52 12.42
N ASN A 311 10.61 4.37 12.15
CA ASN A 311 10.82 5.72 11.67
C ASN A 311 10.11 6.74 12.55
N TYR A 312 10.63 7.95 12.55
CA TYR A 312 10.11 9.10 13.27
C TYR A 312 9.89 10.29 12.32
N VAL A 313 8.81 11.02 12.50
CA VAL A 313 8.53 12.25 11.72
C VAL A 313 9.06 13.46 12.48
N TYR A 314 10.22 13.93 12.08
CA TYR A 314 10.85 15.14 12.60
C TYR A 314 10.27 16.39 11.93
N ARG A 315 9.97 17.43 12.71
CA ARG A 315 9.18 18.59 12.29
C ARG A 315 9.82 19.92 12.71
N PRO A 316 11.03 20.24 12.22
CA PRO A 316 11.68 21.50 12.55
C PRO A 316 10.99 22.71 11.94
N GLN A 317 11.30 23.89 12.49
CA GLN A 317 11.03 25.18 11.87
C GLN A 317 12.26 25.60 11.10
N GLU A 318 12.15 25.72 9.78
CA GLU A 318 13.22 26.14 8.88
C GLU A 318 12.69 27.22 7.95
N ASP A 319 13.38 28.35 7.81
CA ASP A 319 12.98 29.48 6.95
C ASP A 319 11.54 29.95 7.17
N GLY A 320 11.10 29.96 8.44
CA GLY A 320 9.75 30.36 8.83
C GLY A 320 8.65 29.36 8.48
N LYS A 321 9.00 28.15 8.01
CA LYS A 321 8.07 27.07 7.66
C LYS A 321 8.34 25.82 8.49
N ARG A 322 7.30 25.05 8.77
CA ARG A 322 7.45 23.71 9.34
C ARG A 322 7.85 22.74 8.24
N ARG A 323 9.03 22.15 8.36
CA ARG A 323 9.48 21.10 7.46
C ARG A 323 9.13 19.73 8.06
N TYR A 324 9.19 18.69 7.23
CA TYR A 324 8.90 17.32 7.63
C TYR A 324 9.97 16.41 7.07
N TYR A 325 10.57 15.61 7.96
CA TYR A 325 11.59 14.64 7.60
C TYR A 325 11.21 13.29 8.21
N VAL A 326 11.24 12.25 7.39
CA VAL A 326 11.09 10.87 7.88
C VAL A 326 12.49 10.36 8.23
N ILE A 327 12.74 10.22 9.53
CA ILE A 327 14.05 9.82 10.05
C ILE A 327 13.97 8.35 10.50
N PRO A 328 14.79 7.44 9.94
CA PRO A 328 14.91 6.09 10.45
C PRO A 328 15.61 6.09 11.81
N GLU A 329 15.21 5.16 12.68
CA GLU A 329 15.71 5.09 14.07
C GLU A 329 17.25 5.09 14.18
N PRO A 330 18.02 4.37 13.34
CA PRO A 330 19.49 4.43 13.41
C PRO A 330 20.10 5.81 13.16
N GLU A 331 19.38 6.71 12.46
CA GLU A 331 19.84 8.08 12.18
C GLU A 331 19.34 9.11 13.20
N ALA A 332 18.34 8.76 14.02
CA ALA A 332 17.64 9.70 14.89
C ALA A 332 18.60 10.41 15.85
N HIS A 333 19.49 9.68 16.52
CA HIS A 333 20.45 10.26 17.44
C HIS A 333 21.40 11.25 16.77
N ARG A 334 21.90 10.92 15.58
CA ARG A 334 22.82 11.78 14.83
C ARG A 334 22.15 13.07 14.38
N ILE A 335 20.94 12.97 13.86
CA ILE A 335 20.20 14.11 13.28
C ILE A 335 19.70 15.03 14.39
N LEU A 336 19.16 14.49 15.47
CA LEU A 336 18.63 15.30 16.57
C LEU A 336 19.76 15.97 17.38
N ALA A 337 20.89 15.29 17.61
CA ALA A 337 22.02 15.87 18.33
C ALA A 337 22.72 17.02 17.55
N SER A 338 22.68 17.02 16.23
CA SER A 338 23.28 18.10 15.42
C SER A 338 22.51 19.42 15.44
N GLN A 339 21.36 19.48 16.10
CA GLN A 339 20.51 20.66 16.17
C GLN A 339 20.56 21.38 17.52
N ASP A 340 21.13 20.73 18.53
CA ASP A 340 21.38 21.31 19.86
C ASP A 340 22.75 22.02 19.93
N SER A 341 23.51 22.04 18.85
CA SER A 341 24.82 22.70 18.67
C SER A 341 24.72 23.93 17.77
#